data_12060792a20d2873fa0a7ec01e6c4d9e
#
_entry.id   12060792a20d2873fa0a7ec01e6c4d9e
#
_cell.length_a   1.000
_cell.length_b   1.000
_cell.length_c   1.000
_cell.angle_alpha   90.00
_cell.angle_beta   90.00
_cell.angle_gamma   90.00
#
_symmetry.space_group_name_H-M   'P 1'
#
loop_
_entity.id
_entity.type
_entity.pdbx_description
1 polymer ?
#
loop_
_entity_poly.entity_id
_entity_poly.type
_entity_poly.pdbx_seq_one_letter_code
_entity_poly.pdbx_strand_id
1 'polypeptide(L)'
;MTAIKTSLRRLAIVAALATIGAQAGAAAVDGGALPSVVIVHGAFAAGSDWAKVIPLLQAKGVKVTAVQNPLTSLADDVAATRRAIAAQPGKVVLVGHSWGGTVITEAGQHDKVASLVYVAAFAPDAGKSTKETGEGYPAAPGGKRFVADAAGFLSLPEAAMREDFAQDVPAAQAAVMTATQGPIQANAFGDKVAAAAWKTKPSWFIVSARDRMIDPGLLRAMAKKIGAKTTELASSHVPQQSRPAAVAAVILDAVAASK
;
A
#
# COMPACT_ATOMS: atom_id res chain seq x y z
N MET A 1 67.67 -7.93 62.80
CA MET A 1 67.75 -6.86 61.79
C MET A 1 66.48 -6.95 60.96
N THR A 2 65.70 -5.93 60.96
CA THR A 2 64.79 -5.43 60.00
C THR A 2 63.50 -4.94 60.66
N ALA A 3 63.26 -3.64 60.52
CA ALA A 3 62.25 -2.86 61.21
C ALA A 3 60.89 -2.96 60.61
N ILE A 4 59.87 -3.09 61.43
CA ILE A 4 58.47 -3.01 61.09
C ILE A 4 58.01 -1.53 61.16
N LYS A 5 57.56 -0.97 60.07
CA LYS A 5 56.90 0.36 60.01
C LYS A 5 55.39 0.20 59.90
N THR A 6 54.71 0.60 60.93
CA THR A 6 53.27 0.72 61.05
C THR A 6 52.79 1.97 60.31
N SER A 7 51.80 1.82 59.43
CA SER A 7 51.15 2.92 58.70
C SER A 7 49.69 3.06 59.13
N LEU A 8 49.37 4.22 59.72
CA LEU A 8 48.02 4.62 60.14
C LEU A 8 47.14 4.91 58.94
N ARG A 9 46.02 4.27 58.87
CA ARG A 9 44.93 4.60 57.93
C ARG A 9 44.09 5.74 58.53
N ARG A 10 44.07 6.87 57.86
CA ARG A 10 43.11 7.94 58.09
C ARG A 10 41.80 7.65 57.30
N LEU A 11 40.69 7.52 58.03
CA LEU A 11 39.35 7.38 57.50
C LEU A 11 38.83 8.77 57.11
N ALA A 12 38.62 9.03 55.83
CA ALA A 12 37.95 10.25 55.36
C ALA A 12 36.47 9.91 55.08
N ILE A 13 35.61 10.52 55.90
CA ILE A 13 34.14 10.46 55.65
C ILE A 13 33.80 11.50 54.59
N VAL A 14 33.37 11.08 53.44
CA VAL A 14 32.81 11.96 52.39
C VAL A 14 31.30 11.97 52.56
N ALA A 15 30.76 13.09 52.99
CA ALA A 15 29.33 13.35 53.02
C ALA A 15 28.83 13.63 51.58
N ALA A 16 28.05 12.72 51.03
CA ALA A 16 27.38 12.92 49.74
C ALA A 16 26.08 13.71 49.95
N LEU A 17 26.07 14.97 49.53
CA LEU A 17 24.83 15.76 49.38
C LEU A 17 24.09 15.24 48.14
N ALA A 18 22.97 14.58 48.36
CA ALA A 18 22.02 14.22 47.30
C ALA A 18 21.21 15.47 46.91
N THR A 19 21.53 16.07 45.77
CA THR A 19 20.71 17.08 45.14
C THR A 19 19.56 16.35 44.39
N ILE A 20 18.36 16.45 44.96
CA ILE A 20 17.13 16.03 44.25
C ILE A 20 16.88 17.06 43.15
N GLY A 21 17.37 16.77 41.96
CA GLY A 21 17.00 17.49 40.74
C GLY A 21 15.57 17.10 40.33
N ALA A 22 14.61 17.99 40.56
CA ALA A 22 13.28 17.89 39.98
C ALA A 22 13.43 17.96 38.47
N GLN A 23 13.45 16.81 37.80
CA GLN A 23 13.21 16.73 36.35
C GLN A 23 11.75 17.09 36.12
N ALA A 24 11.48 18.34 35.75
CA ALA A 24 10.26 18.72 35.11
C ALA A 24 10.22 17.94 33.78
N GLY A 25 9.49 16.84 33.78
CA GLY A 25 9.16 16.13 32.57
C GLY A 25 8.36 17.09 31.66
N ALA A 26 9.03 17.67 30.67
CA ALA A 26 8.34 18.25 29.55
C ALA A 26 7.49 17.12 28.98
N ALA A 27 6.17 17.18 29.21
CA ALA A 27 5.23 16.37 28.48
C ALA A 27 5.51 16.68 27.01
N ALA A 28 6.11 15.74 26.31
CA ALA A 28 6.19 15.79 24.87
C ALA A 28 4.74 15.89 24.41
N VAL A 29 4.37 17.04 23.87
CA VAL A 29 3.13 17.19 23.09
C VAL A 29 3.28 16.16 22.00
N ASP A 30 2.54 15.06 22.13
CA ASP A 30 2.48 13.99 21.15
C ASP A 30 1.83 14.59 19.90
N GLY A 31 2.59 15.31 19.14
CA GLY A 31 2.30 15.69 17.77
C GLY A 31 2.29 14.38 16.99
N GLY A 32 1.15 13.66 17.08
CA GLY A 32 0.99 12.29 16.65
C GLY A 32 1.70 12.05 15.32
N ALA A 33 2.66 11.13 15.32
CA ALA A 33 3.42 10.78 14.13
C ALA A 33 2.43 10.49 12.99
N LEU A 34 2.71 11.03 11.79
CA LEU A 34 1.85 10.80 10.63
C LEU A 34 1.67 9.28 10.39
N PRO A 35 0.48 8.83 10.03
CA PRO A 35 0.28 7.45 9.59
C PRO A 35 1.28 7.09 8.51
N SER A 36 1.84 5.88 8.57
CA SER A 36 2.65 5.34 7.48
C SER A 36 1.76 4.95 6.31
N VAL A 37 2.29 5.00 5.10
CA VAL A 37 1.61 4.52 3.89
C VAL A 37 2.21 3.17 3.50
N VAL A 38 1.38 2.13 3.39
CA VAL A 38 1.75 0.84 2.83
C VAL A 38 1.05 0.69 1.48
N ILE A 39 1.83 0.47 0.42
CA ILE A 39 1.35 0.41 -0.96
C ILE A 39 1.42 -1.03 -1.47
N VAL A 40 0.33 -1.49 -2.06
CA VAL A 40 0.17 -2.85 -2.61
C VAL A 40 -0.09 -2.72 -4.11
N HIS A 41 0.86 -3.18 -4.92
CA HIS A 41 0.74 -3.15 -6.39
C HIS A 41 -0.24 -4.20 -6.92
N GLY A 42 -0.68 -4.03 -8.15
CA GLY A 42 -1.55 -4.97 -8.86
C GLY A 42 -0.81 -6.12 -9.54
N ALA A 43 -1.56 -6.93 -10.28
CA ALA A 43 -1.02 -7.87 -11.26
C ALA A 43 -0.27 -7.12 -12.37
N PHE A 44 0.71 -7.75 -13.00
CA PHE A 44 1.50 -7.17 -14.09
C PHE A 44 2.26 -5.88 -13.69
N ALA A 45 2.50 -5.71 -12.41
CA ALA A 45 3.08 -4.52 -11.82
C ALA A 45 4.10 -4.91 -10.74
N ALA A 46 4.81 -3.92 -10.21
CA ALA A 46 5.76 -4.07 -9.11
C ALA A 46 5.68 -2.85 -8.18
N GLY A 47 6.29 -2.95 -6.99
CA GLY A 47 6.37 -1.81 -6.07
C GLY A 47 7.09 -0.60 -6.68
N SER A 48 8.00 -0.81 -7.63
CA SER A 48 8.70 0.24 -8.36
C SER A 48 7.80 1.11 -9.25
N ASP A 49 6.59 0.64 -9.60
CA ASP A 49 5.63 1.44 -10.37
C ASP A 49 5.10 2.66 -9.60
N TRP A 50 5.42 2.73 -8.32
CA TRP A 50 5.10 3.86 -7.45
C TRP A 50 6.23 4.86 -7.30
N ALA A 51 7.34 4.70 -8.04
CA ALA A 51 8.53 5.54 -7.93
C ALA A 51 8.27 7.04 -8.14
N LYS A 52 7.21 7.43 -8.86
CA LYS A 52 6.82 8.83 -9.03
C LYS A 52 5.95 9.38 -7.88
N VAL A 53 5.25 8.52 -7.16
CA VAL A 53 4.36 8.90 -6.04
C VAL A 53 5.12 8.91 -4.72
N ILE A 54 5.98 7.92 -4.49
CA ILE A 54 6.72 7.73 -3.23
C ILE A 54 7.46 9.00 -2.80
N PRO A 55 8.26 9.68 -3.66
CA PRO A 55 8.96 10.90 -3.26
C PRO A 55 8.03 12.04 -2.87
N LEU A 56 6.84 12.13 -3.50
CA LEU A 56 5.86 13.16 -3.19
C LEU A 56 5.27 12.99 -1.78
N LEU A 57 5.07 11.75 -1.35
CA LEU A 57 4.62 11.42 0.01
C LEU A 57 5.75 11.65 1.03
N GLN A 58 6.97 11.21 0.71
CA GLN A 58 8.15 11.38 1.56
C GLN A 58 8.49 12.85 1.80
N ALA A 59 8.32 13.70 0.78
CA ALA A 59 8.51 15.16 0.89
C ALA A 59 7.51 15.81 1.87
N LYS A 60 6.42 15.12 2.24
CA LYS A 60 5.47 15.53 3.28
C LYS A 60 5.71 14.85 4.64
N GLY A 61 6.85 14.18 4.81
CA GLY A 61 7.20 13.49 6.04
C GLY A 61 6.50 12.15 6.24
N VAL A 62 5.82 11.62 5.21
CA VAL A 62 5.12 10.34 5.29
C VAL A 62 6.11 9.19 5.08
N LYS A 63 6.13 8.23 6.00
CA LYS A 63 6.87 6.98 5.83
C LYS A 63 6.12 6.07 4.84
N VAL A 64 6.82 5.59 3.81
CA VAL A 64 6.21 4.77 2.75
C VAL A 64 6.91 3.43 2.65
N THR A 65 6.13 2.36 2.51
CA THR A 65 6.61 1.01 2.20
C THR A 65 5.79 0.46 1.02
N ALA A 66 6.46 0.11 -0.08
CA ALA A 66 5.84 -0.61 -1.19
C ALA A 66 6.08 -2.11 -1.02
N VAL A 67 5.00 -2.86 -0.95
CA VAL A 67 5.02 -4.32 -0.84
C VAL A 67 5.42 -4.91 -2.20
N GLN A 68 6.20 -5.99 -2.18
CA GLN A 68 6.42 -6.85 -3.33
C GLN A 68 5.50 -8.07 -3.16
N ASN A 69 4.43 -8.08 -3.91
CA ASN A 69 3.45 -9.18 -3.89
C ASN A 69 4.04 -10.41 -4.58
N PRO A 70 3.94 -11.61 -3.97
CA PRO A 70 4.31 -12.87 -4.63
C PRO A 70 3.49 -13.16 -5.89
N LEU A 71 2.24 -12.69 -5.97
CA LEU A 71 1.29 -12.92 -7.06
C LEU A 71 0.99 -14.41 -7.33
N THR A 72 1.18 -15.25 -6.32
CA THR A 72 0.92 -16.70 -6.38
C THR A 72 -0.49 -17.06 -5.92
N SER A 73 -1.04 -16.32 -4.95
CA SER A 73 -2.41 -16.46 -4.44
C SER A 73 -2.83 -15.19 -3.69
N LEU A 74 -4.12 -15.00 -3.44
CA LEU A 74 -4.60 -13.94 -2.55
C LEU A 74 -4.00 -14.09 -1.15
N ALA A 75 -3.93 -15.30 -0.64
CA ALA A 75 -3.42 -15.58 0.71
C ALA A 75 -1.95 -15.16 0.86
N ASP A 76 -1.11 -15.43 -0.13
CA ASP A 76 0.32 -15.06 -0.11
C ASP A 76 0.51 -13.55 -0.15
N ASP A 77 -0.26 -12.85 -1.02
CA ASP A 77 -0.21 -11.40 -1.16
C ASP A 77 -0.73 -10.70 0.10
N VAL A 78 -1.80 -11.22 0.70
CA VAL A 78 -2.33 -10.76 2.00
C VAL A 78 -1.30 -10.97 3.11
N ALA A 79 -0.62 -12.12 3.14
CA ALA A 79 0.41 -12.40 4.14
C ALA A 79 1.61 -11.44 3.99
N ALA A 80 2.06 -11.17 2.76
CA ALA A 80 3.12 -10.20 2.49
C ALA A 80 2.70 -8.79 2.94
N THR A 81 1.48 -8.39 2.62
CA THR A 81 0.92 -7.09 3.02
C THR A 81 0.80 -6.95 4.54
N ARG A 82 0.29 -7.97 5.24
CA ARG A 82 0.19 -7.97 6.71
C ARG A 82 1.56 -7.84 7.39
N ARG A 83 2.61 -8.50 6.86
CA ARG A 83 3.99 -8.31 7.37
C ARG A 83 4.46 -6.87 7.23
N ALA A 84 4.19 -6.24 6.08
CA ALA A 84 4.55 -4.84 5.85
C ALA A 84 3.78 -3.89 6.78
N ILE A 85 2.49 -4.13 7.04
CA ILE A 85 1.67 -3.36 7.99
C ILE A 85 2.21 -3.55 9.42
N ALA A 86 2.48 -4.78 9.84
CA ALA A 86 2.97 -5.09 11.19
C ALA A 86 4.30 -4.37 11.51
N ALA A 87 5.18 -4.23 10.51
CA ALA A 87 6.47 -3.54 10.62
C ALA A 87 6.35 -2.00 10.77
N GLN A 88 5.16 -1.41 10.57
CA GLN A 88 5.01 0.03 10.76
C GLN A 88 4.93 0.41 12.24
N PRO A 89 5.48 1.57 12.64
CA PRO A 89 5.51 1.98 14.04
C PRO A 89 4.13 2.36 14.61
N GLY A 90 3.17 2.76 13.76
CA GLY A 90 1.86 3.26 14.17
C GLY A 90 0.76 2.95 13.17
N LYS A 91 -0.21 3.86 13.06
CA LYS A 91 -1.33 3.76 12.12
C LYS A 91 -0.84 3.67 10.67
N VAL A 92 -1.62 3.02 9.83
CA VAL A 92 -1.33 2.79 8.41
C VAL A 92 -2.50 3.24 7.55
N VAL A 93 -2.20 4.00 6.51
CA VAL A 93 -3.05 4.17 5.32
C VAL A 93 -2.63 3.10 4.33
N LEU A 94 -3.54 2.19 4.00
CA LEU A 94 -3.26 1.06 3.12
C LEU A 94 -3.76 1.37 1.71
N VAL A 95 -2.85 1.37 0.74
CA VAL A 95 -3.13 1.76 -0.66
C VAL A 95 -3.05 0.53 -1.55
N GLY A 96 -4.06 0.27 -2.37
CA GLY A 96 -4.09 -0.86 -3.31
C GLY A 96 -4.40 -0.40 -4.74
N HIS A 97 -3.57 -0.85 -5.68
CA HIS A 97 -3.78 -0.64 -7.11
C HIS A 97 -4.32 -1.93 -7.75
N SER A 98 -5.34 -1.82 -8.59
CA SER A 98 -5.83 -2.94 -9.40
C SER A 98 -6.15 -4.19 -8.55
N TRP A 99 -5.52 -5.35 -8.82
CA TRP A 99 -5.55 -6.55 -7.98
C TRP A 99 -5.19 -6.26 -6.51
N GLY A 100 -4.24 -5.34 -6.26
CA GLY A 100 -3.88 -4.91 -4.91
C GLY A 100 -5.07 -4.37 -4.11
N GLY A 101 -6.14 -3.92 -4.75
CA GLY A 101 -7.40 -3.56 -4.09
C GLY A 101 -8.10 -4.75 -3.45
N THR A 102 -8.10 -5.92 -4.10
CA THR A 102 -8.59 -7.18 -3.51
C THR A 102 -7.76 -7.55 -2.29
N VAL A 103 -6.43 -7.43 -2.39
CA VAL A 103 -5.51 -7.71 -1.29
C VAL A 103 -5.76 -6.79 -0.10
N ILE A 104 -5.87 -5.46 -0.32
CA ILE A 104 -6.11 -4.52 0.78
C ILE A 104 -7.51 -4.66 1.39
N THR A 105 -8.47 -5.14 0.62
CA THR A 105 -9.82 -5.43 1.12
C THR A 105 -9.78 -6.45 2.25
N GLU A 106 -8.92 -7.46 2.16
CA GLU A 106 -8.75 -8.45 3.22
C GLU A 106 -7.68 -8.07 4.24
N ALA A 107 -6.49 -7.65 3.80
CA ALA A 107 -5.40 -7.26 4.70
C ALA A 107 -5.75 -6.06 5.59
N GLY A 108 -6.66 -5.21 5.13
CA GLY A 108 -7.14 -4.02 5.82
C GLY A 108 -7.89 -4.26 7.14
N GLN A 109 -8.21 -5.52 7.48
CA GLN A 109 -8.74 -5.89 8.79
C GLN A 109 -7.69 -5.73 9.92
N HIS A 110 -6.42 -5.57 9.60
CA HIS A 110 -5.36 -5.40 10.59
C HIS A 110 -5.59 -4.14 11.44
N ASP A 111 -5.40 -4.22 12.77
CA ASP A 111 -5.71 -3.16 13.73
C ASP A 111 -4.99 -1.83 13.44
N LYS A 112 -3.76 -1.89 12.95
CA LYS A 112 -3.00 -0.68 12.56
C LYS A 112 -3.59 0.05 11.35
N VAL A 113 -4.45 -0.59 10.54
CA VAL A 113 -5.00 0.06 9.34
C VAL A 113 -6.10 1.04 9.76
N ALA A 114 -5.86 2.32 9.51
CA ALA A 114 -6.80 3.39 9.81
C ALA A 114 -7.72 3.70 8.63
N SER A 115 -7.24 3.56 7.39
CA SER A 115 -8.01 3.86 6.18
C SER A 115 -7.46 3.12 4.96
N LEU A 116 -8.28 3.09 3.90
CA LEU A 116 -8.00 2.39 2.64
C LEU A 116 -8.04 3.38 1.46
N VAL A 117 -7.13 3.21 0.51
CA VAL A 117 -7.12 3.96 -0.74
C VAL A 117 -7.07 2.98 -1.92
N TYR A 118 -8.13 2.95 -2.70
CA TYR A 118 -8.24 2.14 -3.91
C TYR A 118 -7.85 2.98 -5.13
N VAL A 119 -6.90 2.50 -5.92
CA VAL A 119 -6.38 3.21 -7.10
C VAL A 119 -6.65 2.36 -8.32
N ALA A 120 -7.64 2.72 -9.15
CA ALA A 120 -8.07 1.92 -10.30
C ALA A 120 -8.19 0.43 -9.93
N ALA A 121 -8.91 0.10 -8.86
CA ALA A 121 -8.75 -1.15 -8.14
C ALA A 121 -10.07 -1.88 -7.88
N PHE A 122 -9.99 -3.19 -7.67
CA PHE A 122 -11.11 -4.00 -7.23
C PHE A 122 -11.38 -3.81 -5.72
N ALA A 123 -12.66 -3.84 -5.34
CA ALA A 123 -13.13 -3.78 -3.96
C ALA A 123 -14.21 -4.84 -3.70
N PRO A 124 -13.86 -6.13 -3.65
CA PRO A 124 -14.80 -7.23 -3.47
C PRO A 124 -15.54 -7.17 -2.14
N ASP A 125 -16.73 -7.77 -2.07
CA ASP A 125 -17.37 -8.13 -0.81
C ASP A 125 -16.72 -9.36 -0.17
N ALA A 126 -16.95 -9.55 1.13
CA ALA A 126 -16.66 -10.81 1.79
C ALA A 126 -17.35 -11.98 1.09
N GLY A 127 -16.63 -13.06 0.86
CA GLY A 127 -17.08 -14.23 0.12
C GLY A 127 -17.06 -14.08 -1.42
N LYS A 128 -16.59 -12.93 -1.93
CA LYS A 128 -16.46 -12.67 -3.38
C LYS A 128 -15.00 -12.62 -3.81
N SER A 129 -14.76 -13.04 -5.04
CA SER A 129 -13.46 -12.92 -5.71
C SER A 129 -13.39 -11.70 -6.61
N THR A 130 -12.19 -11.38 -7.10
CA THR A 130 -11.98 -10.36 -8.15
C THR A 130 -12.79 -10.68 -9.39
N LYS A 131 -12.77 -11.95 -9.83
CA LYS A 131 -13.53 -12.43 -10.99
C LYS A 131 -15.03 -12.19 -10.83
N GLU A 132 -15.61 -12.63 -9.71
CA GLU A 132 -17.04 -12.46 -9.41
C GLU A 132 -17.43 -10.97 -9.27
N THR A 133 -16.51 -10.13 -8.83
CA THR A 133 -16.74 -8.67 -8.70
C THR A 133 -16.91 -8.00 -10.06
N GLY A 134 -16.27 -8.53 -11.09
CA GLY A 134 -16.38 -8.03 -12.48
C GLY A 134 -17.59 -8.53 -13.25
N GLU A 135 -18.33 -9.51 -12.74
CA GLU A 135 -19.48 -10.09 -13.43
C GLU A 135 -20.59 -9.05 -13.63
N GLY A 136 -21.21 -9.11 -14.83
CA GLY A 136 -22.28 -8.17 -15.22
C GLY A 136 -21.79 -6.85 -15.81
N TYR A 137 -20.47 -6.60 -15.86
CA TYR A 137 -19.88 -5.45 -16.52
C TYR A 137 -19.22 -5.83 -17.85
N PRO A 138 -19.08 -4.89 -18.80
CA PRO A 138 -18.37 -5.15 -20.04
C PRO A 138 -16.94 -5.62 -19.78
N ALA A 139 -16.50 -6.67 -20.47
CA ALA A 139 -15.13 -7.11 -20.41
C ALA A 139 -14.21 -6.04 -20.99
N ALA A 140 -13.32 -5.50 -20.19
CA ALA A 140 -12.35 -4.51 -20.63
C ALA A 140 -11.40 -5.09 -21.70
N PRO A 141 -10.95 -4.29 -22.68
CA PRO A 141 -10.13 -4.77 -23.79
C PRO A 141 -8.88 -5.53 -23.35
N GLY A 142 -8.15 -5.00 -22.38
CA GLY A 142 -6.91 -5.60 -21.88
C GLY A 142 -7.10 -6.92 -21.15
N GLY A 143 -8.28 -7.15 -20.56
CA GLY A 143 -8.62 -8.41 -19.90
C GLY A 143 -8.69 -9.64 -20.84
N LYS A 144 -8.65 -9.42 -22.15
CA LYS A 144 -8.63 -10.48 -23.18
C LYS A 144 -7.24 -10.73 -23.78
N ARG A 145 -6.22 -10.02 -23.28
CA ARG A 145 -4.87 -10.01 -23.90
C ARG A 145 -3.80 -10.69 -23.04
N PHE A 146 -4.19 -11.33 -21.96
CA PHE A 146 -3.27 -12.07 -21.09
C PHE A 146 -2.69 -13.28 -21.83
N VAL A 147 -1.41 -13.54 -21.60
CA VAL A 147 -0.71 -14.74 -22.06
C VAL A 147 -0.36 -15.58 -20.85
N ALA A 148 -0.76 -16.85 -20.87
CA ALA A 148 -0.43 -17.80 -19.82
C ALA A 148 0.87 -18.55 -20.17
N ASP A 149 1.73 -18.74 -19.17
CA ASP A 149 2.83 -19.70 -19.29
C ASP A 149 2.38 -21.15 -18.96
N ALA A 150 3.31 -22.10 -19.04
CA ALA A 150 3.01 -23.51 -18.78
C ALA A 150 2.63 -23.82 -17.32
N ALA A 151 2.98 -22.92 -16.37
CA ALA A 151 2.63 -23.03 -14.96
C ALA A 151 1.34 -22.30 -14.61
N GLY A 152 0.68 -21.65 -15.58
CA GLY A 152 -0.58 -20.93 -15.42
C GLY A 152 -0.40 -19.51 -14.89
N PHE A 153 0.80 -18.94 -14.96
CA PHE A 153 1.00 -17.52 -14.66
C PHE A 153 0.68 -16.69 -15.89
N LEU A 154 -0.05 -15.60 -15.64
CA LEU A 154 -0.46 -14.64 -16.66
C LEU A 154 0.51 -13.47 -16.71
N SER A 155 0.80 -13.01 -17.91
CA SER A 155 1.53 -11.79 -18.21
C SER A 155 0.85 -10.96 -19.29
N LEU A 156 1.23 -9.69 -19.44
CA LEU A 156 0.79 -8.81 -20.51
C LEU A 156 1.90 -8.71 -21.57
N PRO A 157 1.61 -9.03 -22.85
CA PRO A 157 2.52 -8.69 -23.96
C PRO A 157 2.75 -7.18 -24.05
N GLU A 158 3.88 -6.77 -24.61
CA GLU A 158 4.25 -5.35 -24.73
C GLU A 158 3.15 -4.52 -25.41
N ALA A 159 2.52 -5.03 -26.45
CA ALA A 159 1.43 -4.35 -27.13
C ALA A 159 0.24 -4.10 -26.19
N ALA A 160 -0.14 -5.07 -25.36
CA ALA A 160 -1.21 -4.90 -24.38
C ALA A 160 -0.82 -3.93 -23.25
N MET A 161 0.43 -3.99 -22.79
CA MET A 161 0.95 -3.01 -21.81
C MET A 161 0.83 -1.59 -22.35
N ARG A 162 1.20 -1.35 -23.61
CA ARG A 162 1.17 -0.02 -24.23
C ARG A 162 -0.22 0.47 -24.61
N GLU A 163 -1.14 -0.41 -25.00
CA GLU A 163 -2.42 -0.03 -25.57
C GLU A 163 -3.55 -0.05 -24.55
N ASP A 164 -3.45 -0.89 -23.51
CA ASP A 164 -4.55 -1.14 -22.58
C ASP A 164 -4.19 -0.86 -21.12
N PHE A 165 -2.95 -1.17 -20.71
CA PHE A 165 -2.53 -0.99 -19.32
C PHE A 165 -2.02 0.43 -19.05
N ALA A 166 -1.18 0.95 -19.94
CA ALA A 166 -0.42 2.19 -19.74
C ALA A 166 -0.44 3.10 -20.98
N GLN A 167 -1.58 3.26 -21.66
CA GLN A 167 -1.71 3.98 -22.93
C GLN A 167 -1.47 5.50 -22.82
N ASP A 168 -1.38 6.06 -21.63
CA ASP A 168 -1.04 7.47 -21.37
C ASP A 168 0.35 7.66 -20.74
N VAL A 169 1.18 6.63 -20.81
CA VAL A 169 2.56 6.63 -20.35
C VAL A 169 3.51 6.60 -21.58
N PRO A 170 4.68 7.28 -21.54
CA PRO A 170 5.64 7.22 -22.65
C PRO A 170 6.04 5.78 -23.01
N ALA A 171 6.18 5.50 -24.31
CA ALA A 171 6.45 4.14 -24.81
C ALA A 171 7.69 3.49 -24.18
N ALA A 172 8.77 4.24 -23.99
CA ALA A 172 9.99 3.74 -23.34
C ALA A 172 9.72 3.29 -21.89
N GLN A 173 8.86 4.01 -21.15
CA GLN A 173 8.48 3.63 -19.80
C GLN A 173 7.57 2.39 -19.80
N ALA A 174 6.61 2.31 -20.74
CA ALA A 174 5.76 1.12 -20.90
C ALA A 174 6.58 -0.14 -21.25
N ALA A 175 7.65 -0.01 -22.04
CA ALA A 175 8.59 -1.09 -22.32
C ALA A 175 9.32 -1.58 -21.06
N VAL A 176 9.75 -0.66 -20.19
CA VAL A 176 10.31 -1.04 -18.87
C VAL A 176 9.28 -1.74 -18.01
N MET A 177 8.03 -1.25 -17.96
CA MET A 177 6.94 -1.90 -17.21
C MET A 177 6.68 -3.32 -17.72
N THR A 178 6.73 -3.54 -19.04
CA THR A 178 6.64 -4.89 -19.63
C THR A 178 7.75 -5.81 -19.14
N ALA A 179 8.98 -5.31 -19.08
CA ALA A 179 10.15 -6.11 -18.66
C ALA A 179 10.19 -6.40 -17.15
N THR A 180 9.55 -5.55 -16.34
CA THR A 180 9.60 -5.63 -14.87
C THR A 180 8.30 -6.11 -14.25
N GLN A 181 7.26 -6.38 -15.03
CA GLN A 181 5.97 -6.85 -14.53
C GLN A 181 6.09 -8.15 -13.73
N GLY A 182 5.33 -8.26 -12.63
CA GLY A 182 5.14 -9.53 -11.92
C GLY A 182 4.03 -10.35 -12.57
N PRO A 183 4.31 -11.55 -13.12
CA PRO A 183 3.27 -12.46 -13.57
C PRO A 183 2.40 -12.91 -12.40
N ILE A 184 1.09 -13.04 -12.60
CA ILE A 184 0.14 -13.49 -11.58
C ILE A 184 -0.39 -14.89 -11.90
N GLN A 185 -0.49 -15.75 -10.88
CA GLN A 185 -1.16 -17.03 -11.01
C GLN A 185 -2.65 -16.80 -11.35
N ALA A 186 -3.13 -17.38 -12.45
CA ALA A 186 -4.47 -17.16 -12.98
C ALA A 186 -5.58 -17.46 -11.95
N ASN A 187 -5.38 -18.51 -11.14
CA ASN A 187 -6.35 -18.93 -10.13
C ASN A 187 -6.54 -17.88 -9.02
N ALA A 188 -5.56 -17.02 -8.75
CA ALA A 188 -5.64 -15.97 -7.73
C ALA A 188 -6.86 -15.07 -7.94
N PHE A 189 -7.25 -14.78 -9.19
CA PHE A 189 -8.44 -13.97 -9.48
C PHE A 189 -9.76 -14.64 -9.04
N GLY A 190 -9.75 -15.94 -8.81
CA GLY A 190 -10.87 -16.72 -8.26
C GLY A 190 -10.89 -16.85 -6.75
N ASP A 191 -9.79 -16.48 -6.07
CA ASP A 191 -9.70 -16.54 -4.61
C ASP A 191 -10.68 -15.55 -3.97
N LYS A 192 -11.37 -16.02 -2.93
CA LYS A 192 -12.42 -15.25 -2.27
C LYS A 192 -11.87 -14.50 -1.07
N VAL A 193 -12.23 -13.22 -0.96
CA VAL A 193 -11.93 -12.39 0.20
C VAL A 193 -12.71 -12.89 1.41
N ALA A 194 -12.03 -13.19 2.51
CA ALA A 194 -12.69 -13.67 3.73
C ALA A 194 -13.46 -12.55 4.46
N ALA A 195 -12.92 -11.33 4.45
CA ALA A 195 -13.52 -10.17 5.10
C ALA A 195 -13.28 -8.89 4.29
N ALA A 196 -14.26 -7.99 4.26
CA ALA A 196 -14.18 -6.74 3.52
C ALA A 196 -13.93 -5.55 4.46
N ALA A 197 -12.67 -5.10 4.55
CA ALA A 197 -12.25 -4.04 5.47
C ALA A 197 -12.94 -2.69 5.20
N TRP A 198 -13.32 -2.40 3.97
CA TRP A 198 -14.05 -1.18 3.60
C TRP A 198 -15.43 -1.04 4.28
N LYS A 199 -15.97 -2.10 4.86
CA LYS A 199 -17.22 -2.05 5.65
C LYS A 199 -17.05 -1.29 6.98
N THR A 200 -15.83 -1.21 7.48
CA THR A 200 -15.52 -0.64 8.81
C THR A 200 -14.44 0.45 8.76
N LYS A 201 -13.75 0.59 7.63
CA LYS A 201 -12.65 1.55 7.47
C LYS A 201 -13.03 2.65 6.48
N PRO A 202 -12.78 3.92 6.80
CA PRO A 202 -12.89 5.01 5.84
C PRO A 202 -12.10 4.69 4.56
N SER A 203 -12.69 4.95 3.41
CA SER A 203 -12.11 4.57 2.12
C SER A 203 -12.11 5.73 1.14
N TRP A 204 -11.03 5.79 0.33
CA TRP A 204 -10.86 6.67 -0.83
C TRP A 204 -10.78 5.82 -2.09
N PHE A 205 -11.24 6.36 -3.19
CA PHE A 205 -11.21 5.64 -4.46
C PHE A 205 -10.81 6.58 -5.61
N ILE A 206 -9.78 6.19 -6.36
CA ILE A 206 -9.40 6.84 -7.61
C ILE A 206 -9.97 6.02 -8.77
N VAL A 207 -10.90 6.62 -9.51
CA VAL A 207 -11.46 6.06 -10.74
C VAL A 207 -10.63 6.54 -11.92
N SER A 208 -10.10 5.61 -12.71
CA SER A 208 -9.44 5.90 -13.98
C SER A 208 -10.47 5.92 -15.10
N ALA A 209 -10.81 7.10 -15.63
CA ALA A 209 -11.90 7.26 -16.60
C ALA A 209 -11.62 6.65 -17.99
N ARG A 210 -10.36 6.37 -18.29
CA ARG A 210 -9.91 5.75 -19.55
C ARG A 210 -9.26 4.39 -19.32
N ASP A 211 -9.62 3.73 -18.23
CA ASP A 211 -9.13 2.40 -17.88
C ASP A 211 -9.59 1.38 -18.95
N ARG A 212 -8.67 0.57 -19.43
CA ARG A 212 -8.91 -0.50 -20.41
C ARG A 212 -8.60 -1.90 -19.85
N MET A 213 -8.26 -1.97 -18.54
CA MET A 213 -8.07 -3.22 -17.79
C MET A 213 -9.27 -3.55 -16.90
N ILE A 214 -9.90 -2.51 -16.33
CA ILE A 214 -11.14 -2.59 -15.56
C ILE A 214 -12.13 -1.60 -16.19
N ASP A 215 -13.36 -2.03 -16.43
CA ASP A 215 -14.39 -1.14 -16.95
C ASP A 215 -14.60 0.07 -16.04
N PRO A 216 -14.54 1.32 -16.53
CA PRO A 216 -14.73 2.51 -15.69
C PRO A 216 -16.11 2.59 -15.02
N GLY A 217 -17.13 1.96 -15.60
CA GLY A 217 -18.46 1.82 -14.97
C GLY A 217 -18.40 0.94 -13.73
N LEU A 218 -17.64 -0.17 -13.80
CA LEU A 218 -17.38 -1.03 -12.65
C LEU A 218 -16.60 -0.29 -11.56
N LEU A 219 -15.55 0.48 -11.92
CA LEU A 219 -14.79 1.28 -10.94
C LEU A 219 -15.69 2.26 -10.19
N ARG A 220 -16.57 2.99 -10.93
CA ARG A 220 -17.54 3.92 -10.30
C ARG A 220 -18.55 3.20 -9.42
N ALA A 221 -19.02 2.04 -9.85
CA ALA A 221 -19.97 1.24 -9.07
C ALA A 221 -19.36 0.73 -7.77
N MET A 222 -18.11 0.24 -7.80
CA MET A 222 -17.39 -0.17 -6.60
C MET A 222 -17.14 1.00 -5.65
N ALA A 223 -16.67 2.14 -6.17
CA ALA A 223 -16.45 3.35 -5.38
C ALA A 223 -17.73 3.80 -4.64
N LYS A 224 -18.86 3.83 -5.36
CA LYS A 224 -20.18 4.15 -4.79
C LYS A 224 -20.61 3.12 -3.74
N LYS A 225 -20.48 1.84 -4.05
CA LYS A 225 -20.89 0.72 -3.17
C LYS A 225 -20.18 0.77 -1.82
N ILE A 226 -18.87 1.02 -1.82
CA ILE A 226 -18.08 1.06 -0.58
C ILE A 226 -18.16 2.41 0.15
N GLY A 227 -18.94 3.38 -0.37
CA GLY A 227 -19.09 4.71 0.21
C GLY A 227 -17.79 5.53 0.21
N ALA A 228 -16.88 5.29 -0.75
CA ALA A 228 -15.57 5.93 -0.78
C ALA A 228 -15.65 7.40 -1.17
N LYS A 229 -14.75 8.23 -0.60
CA LYS A 229 -14.46 9.55 -1.13
C LYS A 229 -13.78 9.38 -2.50
N THR A 230 -14.52 9.71 -3.55
CA THR A 230 -14.13 9.37 -4.93
C THR A 230 -13.48 10.56 -5.63
N THR A 231 -12.37 10.28 -6.34
CA THR A 231 -11.72 11.19 -7.28
C THR A 231 -11.64 10.51 -8.64
N GLU A 232 -12.14 11.15 -9.69
CA GLU A 232 -12.03 10.62 -11.06
C GLU A 232 -10.92 11.33 -11.81
N LEU A 233 -10.02 10.53 -12.45
CA LEU A 233 -8.89 11.03 -13.22
C LEU A 233 -9.00 10.58 -14.68
N ALA A 234 -8.73 11.49 -15.61
CA ALA A 234 -8.60 11.17 -17.03
C ALA A 234 -7.25 10.46 -17.28
N SER A 235 -7.15 9.21 -16.83
CA SER A 235 -5.95 8.37 -16.88
C SER A 235 -6.24 6.97 -17.41
N SER A 236 -5.16 6.29 -17.83
CA SER A 236 -5.13 4.84 -18.07
C SER A 236 -5.31 4.06 -16.77
N HIS A 237 -5.09 2.74 -16.81
CA HIS A 237 -5.11 1.87 -15.62
C HIS A 237 -4.05 2.22 -14.57
N VAL A 238 -3.02 3.02 -14.92
CA VAL A 238 -1.88 3.34 -14.06
C VAL A 238 -1.76 4.83 -13.73
N PRO A 239 -2.77 5.42 -13.03
CA PRO A 239 -2.75 6.84 -12.66
C PRO A 239 -1.53 7.22 -11.81
N GLN A 240 -0.97 6.30 -11.02
CA GLN A 240 0.27 6.50 -10.26
C GLN A 240 1.47 6.80 -11.16
N GLN A 241 1.43 6.39 -12.43
CA GLN A 241 2.46 6.65 -13.40
C GLN A 241 2.21 7.92 -14.22
N SER A 242 0.95 8.15 -14.64
CA SER A 242 0.59 9.24 -15.55
C SER A 242 0.07 10.50 -14.83
N ARG A 243 -0.42 10.37 -13.59
CA ARG A 243 -0.98 11.46 -12.76
C ARG A 243 -0.47 11.40 -11.31
N PRO A 244 0.86 11.23 -11.07
CA PRO A 244 1.40 10.94 -9.75
C PRO A 244 1.07 11.99 -8.69
N ALA A 245 1.03 13.27 -9.06
CA ALA A 245 0.69 14.35 -8.12
C ALA A 245 -0.77 14.26 -7.63
N ALA A 246 -1.70 13.93 -8.53
CA ALA A 246 -3.12 13.76 -8.16
C ALA A 246 -3.32 12.53 -7.26
N VAL A 247 -2.63 11.42 -7.57
CA VAL A 247 -2.65 10.20 -6.74
C VAL A 247 -2.07 10.49 -5.35
N ALA A 248 -0.92 11.17 -5.29
CA ALA A 248 -0.30 11.56 -4.01
C ALA A 248 -1.23 12.45 -3.17
N ALA A 249 -1.95 13.40 -3.80
CA ALA A 249 -2.89 14.27 -3.10
C ALA A 249 -4.03 13.49 -2.44
N VAL A 250 -4.62 12.50 -3.10
CA VAL A 250 -5.66 11.63 -2.52
C VAL A 250 -5.11 10.82 -1.36
N ILE A 251 -3.90 10.26 -1.49
CA ILE A 251 -3.27 9.51 -0.40
C ILE A 251 -2.98 10.41 0.80
N LEU A 252 -2.49 11.64 0.57
CA LEU A 252 -2.24 12.62 1.64
C LEU A 252 -3.54 13.08 2.35
N ASP A 253 -4.65 13.18 1.62
CA ASP A 253 -5.96 13.45 2.21
C ASP A 253 -6.38 12.31 3.17
N ALA A 254 -6.17 11.05 2.76
CA ALA A 254 -6.40 9.89 3.62
C ALA A 254 -5.46 9.89 4.85
N VAL A 255 -4.17 10.23 4.68
CA VAL A 255 -3.22 10.39 5.79
C VAL A 255 -3.68 11.47 6.78
N ALA A 256 -4.13 12.62 6.28
CA ALA A 256 -4.61 13.72 7.13
C ALA A 256 -5.84 13.32 7.95
N ALA A 257 -6.77 12.57 7.35
CA ALA A 257 -7.99 12.09 8.00
C ALA A 257 -7.75 10.93 8.99
N SER A 258 -6.57 10.32 8.97
CA SER A 258 -6.20 9.14 9.78
C SER A 258 -5.30 9.46 10.98
N LYS A 259 -5.03 10.74 11.24
CA LYS A 259 -4.20 11.21 12.39
C LYS A 259 -4.77 10.83 13.74
#